data_8fc2edbb85a2c4e6b338125fa2bfc45c
#
_entry.id   8fc2edbb85a2c4e6b338125fa2bfc45c
#
_cell.length_a   1.000
_cell.length_b   1.000
_cell.length_c   1.000
_cell.angle_alpha   90.00
_cell.angle_beta   90.00
_cell.angle_gamma   90.00
#
_symmetry.space_group_name_H-M   'P 1'
#
loop_
_entity.id
_entity.type
_entity.pdbx_description
1 polymer ?
#
loop_
_entity_poly.entity_id
_entity_poly.type
_entity_poly.pdbx_seq_one_letter_code
_entity_poly.pdbx_strand_id
1 'polypeptide(L)'
;MMNWFKKQFSLTEQGAKNLQKASLYCFLTYCINMGPVTLLLYIAKLLLENAGRKAFSPWELIVPALIILFFLYLLLSKEYVCLYNATYKESANLRKNIAETLADLPIAYFSRHDLSDLSESIMSDVERIEHALSHSVPKIVAMFFFFPIMGILMCFSNWKLSLATLLPTIFSFLLVPLSRKLVLQNNQKYYHLLRENAEAFQEHIDLHQEISSFLPDREVKEALFQKMDLQEKLHLKTEMGSFVVMGCSSIFAFLSVATVIFVGFPLYQNGSISILYFLGFIIASMKLKEIFDISKESLMEIFYIAPAVQRISEIKAAKKQEGVSTALSDFSIDFQDVSFSYNEDRTILKDVSMSVKEGELFALVGPSGCGKTTILRLLSRLYDAKSGKIFIGGKDLQNTATDSIFQKIAMVFQEVNLFNTTILENIRLGRGDATEEEVREAARLANCLDFIEKLPDGFQTRIGENGAELSGGERQRLSIARAFLKDAPILLLDEIAANLDIDNERKIQESLSSLIRGKNRTVILISHRLKSIEKADRILVLSSGEVDAVGTHEELLQRSKVYQNLVEKSRLAEEFSY
;
A
#
# COMPACT_ATOMS: atom_id res chain seq x y z
N MET A 1 -24.61 -3.27 -12.54
CA MET A 1 -23.27 -3.56 -13.07
C MET A 1 -22.25 -2.51 -12.58
N MET A 2 -22.44 -1.20 -12.81
CA MET A 2 -21.51 -0.13 -12.40
C MET A 2 -21.19 -0.15 -10.89
N ASN A 3 -22.20 -0.22 -10.01
CA ASN A 3 -21.99 -0.31 -8.56
C ASN A 3 -21.27 -1.59 -8.12
N TRP A 4 -21.46 -2.68 -8.86
CA TRP A 4 -20.74 -3.93 -8.60
C TRP A 4 -19.26 -3.79 -8.95
N PHE A 5 -18.91 -3.20 -10.10
CA PHE A 5 -17.51 -2.92 -10.46
C PHE A 5 -16.81 -2.03 -9.46
N LYS A 6 -17.47 -0.94 -9.02
CA LYS A 6 -16.94 -0.05 -7.98
C LYS A 6 -16.61 -0.80 -6.68
N LYS A 7 -17.56 -1.61 -6.21
CA LYS A 7 -17.39 -2.33 -4.95
C LYS A 7 -16.38 -3.48 -5.05
N GLN A 8 -16.40 -4.21 -6.16
CA GLN A 8 -15.58 -5.41 -6.35
C GLN A 8 -14.11 -5.11 -6.65
N PHE A 9 -13.81 -3.99 -7.31
CA PHE A 9 -12.45 -3.65 -7.75
C PHE A 9 -11.97 -2.28 -7.24
N SER A 10 -12.68 -1.67 -6.29
CA SER A 10 -12.35 -0.36 -5.68
C SER A 10 -12.18 0.78 -6.70
N LEU A 11 -12.91 0.72 -7.84
CA LEU A 11 -12.79 1.67 -8.95
C LEU A 11 -13.49 3.01 -8.69
N THR A 12 -13.02 4.03 -9.40
CA THR A 12 -13.74 5.31 -9.51
C THR A 12 -15.03 5.16 -10.33
N GLU A 13 -15.89 6.16 -10.31
CA GLU A 13 -17.10 6.14 -11.14
C GLU A 13 -16.77 6.14 -12.63
N GLN A 14 -15.74 6.89 -13.03
CA GLN A 14 -15.29 6.95 -14.40
C GLN A 14 -14.65 5.63 -14.84
N GLY A 15 -13.86 5.00 -13.98
CA GLY A 15 -13.25 3.69 -14.23
C GLY A 15 -14.32 2.62 -14.44
N ALA A 16 -15.35 2.59 -13.60
CA ALA A 16 -16.47 1.64 -13.75
C ALA A 16 -17.26 1.87 -15.07
N LYS A 17 -17.48 3.12 -15.49
CA LYS A 17 -18.11 3.43 -16.80
C LYS A 17 -17.25 2.97 -17.98
N ASN A 18 -15.94 3.18 -17.90
CA ASN A 18 -15.01 2.76 -18.93
C ASN A 18 -14.94 1.23 -19.05
N LEU A 19 -14.90 0.53 -17.91
CA LEU A 19 -14.91 -0.93 -17.86
C LEU A 19 -16.22 -1.51 -18.46
N GLN A 20 -17.35 -0.87 -18.21
CA GLN A 20 -18.63 -1.24 -18.82
C GLN A 20 -18.59 -1.09 -20.35
N LYS A 21 -18.02 0.01 -20.87
CA LYS A 21 -17.84 0.21 -22.30
C LYS A 21 -16.90 -0.84 -22.91
N ALA A 22 -15.77 -1.12 -22.24
CA ALA A 22 -14.83 -2.15 -22.66
C ALA A 22 -15.51 -3.53 -22.75
N SER A 23 -16.31 -3.90 -21.74
CA SER A 23 -17.08 -5.15 -21.74
C SER A 23 -18.07 -5.23 -22.91
N LEU A 24 -18.67 -4.12 -23.29
CA LEU A 24 -19.55 -4.06 -24.47
C LEU A 24 -18.77 -4.31 -25.77
N TYR A 25 -17.60 -3.69 -25.91
CA TYR A 25 -16.77 -3.93 -27.11
C TYR A 25 -16.27 -5.37 -27.16
N CYS A 26 -15.83 -5.95 -26.05
CA CYS A 26 -15.48 -7.38 -25.98
C CYS A 26 -16.66 -8.28 -26.40
N PHE A 27 -17.88 -7.97 -25.96
CA PHE A 27 -19.08 -8.70 -26.37
C PHE A 27 -19.31 -8.60 -27.90
N LEU A 28 -19.20 -7.41 -28.48
CA LEU A 28 -19.34 -7.20 -29.93
C LEU A 28 -18.23 -7.93 -30.71
N THR A 29 -17.01 -7.94 -30.19
CA THR A 29 -15.88 -8.70 -30.75
C THR A 29 -16.17 -10.21 -30.73
N TYR A 30 -16.75 -10.76 -29.66
CA TYR A 30 -17.17 -12.16 -29.63
C TYR A 30 -18.24 -12.47 -30.68
N CYS A 31 -19.20 -11.55 -30.88
CA CYS A 31 -20.21 -11.73 -31.92
C CYS A 31 -19.60 -11.74 -33.33
N ILE A 32 -18.71 -10.80 -33.66
CA ILE A 32 -18.11 -10.73 -35.00
C ILE A 32 -17.11 -11.85 -35.26
N ASN A 33 -16.49 -12.42 -34.22
CA ASN A 33 -15.64 -13.59 -34.33
C ASN A 33 -16.39 -14.87 -34.79
N MET A 34 -17.72 -14.84 -34.80
CA MET A 34 -18.54 -15.88 -35.46
C MET A 34 -18.65 -15.65 -36.96
N GLY A 35 -18.32 -14.48 -37.46
CA GLY A 35 -18.38 -14.14 -38.89
C GLY A 35 -17.58 -15.06 -39.82
N PRO A 36 -16.31 -15.39 -39.53
CA PRO A 36 -15.55 -16.34 -40.32
C PRO A 36 -16.20 -17.73 -40.41
N VAL A 37 -16.88 -18.18 -39.31
CA VAL A 37 -17.60 -19.46 -39.28
C VAL A 37 -18.79 -19.44 -40.24
N THR A 38 -19.57 -18.34 -40.21
CA THR A 38 -20.71 -18.17 -41.11
C THR A 38 -20.28 -18.07 -42.57
N LEU A 39 -19.18 -17.38 -42.84
CA LEU A 39 -18.59 -17.27 -44.20
C LEU A 39 -18.11 -18.61 -44.71
N LEU A 40 -17.42 -19.41 -43.86
CA LEU A 40 -16.95 -20.75 -44.23
C LEU A 40 -18.11 -21.67 -44.58
N LEU A 41 -19.20 -21.65 -43.82
CA LEU A 41 -20.41 -22.42 -44.09
C LEU A 41 -21.10 -21.96 -45.37
N TYR A 42 -21.12 -20.65 -45.64
CA TYR A 42 -21.62 -20.09 -46.87
C TYR A 42 -20.82 -20.59 -48.10
N ILE A 43 -19.48 -20.56 -47.99
CA ILE A 43 -18.58 -21.09 -49.03
C ILE A 43 -18.84 -22.58 -49.26
N ALA A 44 -18.91 -23.35 -48.18
CA ALA A 44 -19.16 -24.79 -48.28
C ALA A 44 -20.53 -25.12 -48.91
N LYS A 45 -21.56 -24.32 -48.60
CA LYS A 45 -22.88 -24.39 -49.24
C LYS A 45 -22.78 -24.15 -50.73
N LEU A 46 -22.13 -23.06 -51.14
CA LEU A 46 -21.98 -22.73 -52.55
C LEU A 46 -21.22 -23.80 -53.34
N LEU A 47 -20.17 -24.41 -52.75
CA LEU A 47 -19.41 -25.49 -53.37
C LEU A 47 -20.25 -26.75 -53.56
N LEU A 48 -21.09 -27.13 -52.59
CA LEU A 48 -21.94 -28.31 -52.66
C LEU A 48 -23.14 -28.14 -53.62
N GLU A 49 -23.77 -26.96 -53.64
CA GLU A 49 -24.92 -26.65 -54.52
C GLU A 49 -24.52 -26.50 -55.98
N ASN A 50 -23.29 -26.01 -56.23
CA ASN A 50 -22.78 -25.77 -57.57
C ASN A 50 -21.83 -26.83 -58.12
N ALA A 51 -21.77 -28.00 -57.49
CA ALA A 51 -20.90 -29.10 -57.90
C ALA A 51 -21.13 -29.42 -59.40
N GLY A 52 -20.38 -28.76 -60.27
CA GLY A 52 -20.32 -28.98 -61.72
C GLY A 52 -21.07 -28.03 -62.66
N ARG A 53 -21.65 -26.88 -62.21
CA ARG A 53 -22.52 -26.09 -63.07
C ARG A 53 -22.24 -24.57 -63.23
N LYS A 54 -21.45 -23.92 -62.44
CA LYS A 54 -21.09 -22.49 -62.68
C LYS A 54 -19.71 -22.17 -62.12
N ALA A 55 -18.93 -21.36 -62.88
CA ALA A 55 -17.70 -20.75 -62.36
C ALA A 55 -18.10 -19.71 -61.30
N PHE A 56 -17.53 -19.79 -60.10
CA PHE A 56 -17.69 -18.81 -59.03
C PHE A 56 -17.09 -17.46 -59.45
N SER A 57 -17.81 -16.37 -59.18
CA SER A 57 -17.18 -15.06 -59.19
C SER A 57 -16.36 -14.93 -57.90
N PRO A 58 -15.04 -14.73 -57.96
CA PRO A 58 -14.20 -14.54 -56.76
C PRO A 58 -14.75 -13.44 -55.83
N TRP A 59 -15.44 -12.45 -56.38
CA TRP A 59 -15.99 -11.34 -55.62
C TRP A 59 -17.11 -11.72 -54.65
N GLU A 60 -17.85 -12.79 -54.89
CA GLU A 60 -18.88 -13.33 -54.00
C GLU A 60 -18.28 -13.83 -52.67
N LEU A 61 -16.97 -14.15 -52.64
CA LEU A 61 -16.23 -14.60 -51.47
C LEU A 61 -15.39 -13.46 -50.88
N ILE A 62 -14.71 -12.69 -51.72
CA ILE A 62 -13.79 -11.65 -51.30
C ILE A 62 -14.54 -10.49 -50.62
N VAL A 63 -15.66 -10.05 -51.15
CA VAL A 63 -16.38 -8.89 -50.57
C VAL A 63 -16.89 -9.17 -49.14
N PRO A 64 -17.61 -10.28 -48.86
CA PRO A 64 -18.02 -10.59 -47.48
C PRO A 64 -16.83 -10.77 -46.51
N ALA A 65 -15.74 -11.39 -46.98
CA ALA A 65 -14.52 -11.55 -46.15
C ALA A 65 -13.93 -10.17 -45.81
N LEU A 66 -13.79 -9.27 -46.77
CA LEU A 66 -13.29 -7.91 -46.54
C LEU A 66 -14.20 -7.11 -45.60
N ILE A 67 -15.52 -7.26 -45.70
CA ILE A 67 -16.48 -6.62 -44.81
C ILE A 67 -16.29 -7.12 -43.38
N ILE A 68 -16.19 -8.43 -43.18
CA ILE A 68 -15.96 -9.04 -41.84
C ILE A 68 -14.64 -8.55 -41.27
N LEU A 69 -13.55 -8.56 -42.07
CA LEU A 69 -12.23 -8.10 -41.61
C LEU A 69 -12.24 -6.60 -41.25
N PHE A 70 -12.94 -5.78 -42.05
CA PHE A 70 -13.07 -4.34 -41.76
C PHE A 70 -13.79 -4.09 -40.44
N PHE A 71 -14.94 -4.73 -40.21
CA PHE A 71 -15.66 -4.59 -38.94
C PHE A 71 -14.87 -5.19 -37.75
N LEU A 72 -14.18 -6.31 -37.94
CA LEU A 72 -13.31 -6.89 -36.92
C LEU A 72 -12.20 -5.94 -36.54
N TYR A 73 -11.52 -5.33 -37.53
CA TYR A 73 -10.48 -4.33 -37.28
C TYR A 73 -11.01 -3.12 -36.49
N LEU A 74 -12.18 -2.59 -36.90
CA LEU A 74 -12.79 -1.44 -36.22
C LEU A 74 -13.14 -1.78 -34.75
N LEU A 75 -13.73 -2.95 -34.51
CA LEU A 75 -14.10 -3.38 -33.15
C LEU A 75 -12.88 -3.65 -32.28
N LEU A 76 -11.89 -4.37 -32.79
CA LEU A 76 -10.64 -4.64 -32.06
C LEU A 76 -9.89 -3.34 -31.75
N SER A 77 -9.84 -2.39 -32.68
CA SER A 77 -9.23 -1.07 -32.44
C SER A 77 -9.94 -0.31 -31.32
N LYS A 78 -11.29 -0.31 -31.31
CA LYS A 78 -12.08 0.34 -30.26
C LYS A 78 -11.97 -0.39 -28.92
N GLU A 79 -12.01 -1.70 -28.95
CA GLU A 79 -11.79 -2.55 -27.77
C GLU A 79 -10.44 -2.25 -27.14
N TYR A 80 -9.36 -2.26 -27.94
CA TYR A 80 -8.01 -1.97 -27.47
C TYR A 80 -7.91 -0.60 -26.78
N VAL A 81 -8.41 0.46 -27.45
CA VAL A 81 -8.39 1.82 -26.87
C VAL A 81 -9.17 1.89 -25.55
N CYS A 82 -10.35 1.24 -25.48
CA CYS A 82 -11.17 1.25 -24.27
C CYS A 82 -10.55 0.44 -23.12
N LEU A 83 -9.91 -0.69 -23.44
CA LEU A 83 -9.28 -1.55 -22.45
C LEU A 83 -8.02 -0.89 -21.86
N TYR A 84 -7.08 -0.48 -22.72
CA TYR A 84 -5.77 -0.05 -22.26
C TYR A 84 -5.77 1.39 -21.74
N ASN A 85 -6.23 2.36 -22.52
CA ASN A 85 -6.16 3.77 -22.10
C ASN A 85 -7.00 4.05 -20.84
N ALA A 86 -8.18 3.44 -20.75
CA ALA A 86 -9.03 3.63 -19.57
C ALA A 86 -8.46 2.97 -18.33
N THR A 87 -7.87 1.79 -18.48
CA THR A 87 -7.32 1.03 -17.35
C THR A 87 -6.03 1.65 -16.80
N TYR A 88 -5.10 2.06 -17.66
CA TYR A 88 -3.88 2.75 -17.21
C TYR A 88 -4.17 4.07 -16.48
N LYS A 89 -5.16 4.83 -16.97
CA LYS A 89 -5.58 6.07 -16.29
C LYS A 89 -6.21 5.77 -14.93
N GLU A 90 -7.00 4.72 -14.82
CA GLU A 90 -7.62 4.31 -13.56
C GLU A 90 -6.60 3.78 -12.57
N SER A 91 -5.61 3.02 -13.04
CA SER A 91 -4.48 2.55 -12.23
C SER A 91 -3.67 3.71 -11.65
N ALA A 92 -3.36 4.73 -12.47
CA ALA A 92 -2.70 5.94 -11.99
C ALA A 92 -3.54 6.69 -10.93
N ASN A 93 -4.86 6.77 -11.12
CA ASN A 93 -5.77 7.36 -10.15
C ASN A 93 -5.83 6.53 -8.86
N LEU A 94 -5.82 5.21 -8.97
CA LEU A 94 -5.83 4.30 -7.81
C LEU A 94 -4.57 4.48 -6.97
N ARG A 95 -3.38 4.56 -7.61
CA ARG A 95 -2.11 4.85 -6.91
C ARG A 95 -2.15 6.19 -6.18
N LYS A 96 -2.65 7.25 -6.86
CA LYS A 96 -2.80 8.58 -6.22
C LYS A 96 -3.74 8.52 -5.02
N ASN A 97 -4.91 7.90 -5.17
CA ASN A 97 -5.88 7.78 -4.07
C ASN A 97 -5.34 6.98 -2.88
N ILE A 98 -4.55 5.94 -3.13
CA ILE A 98 -3.90 5.18 -2.05
C ILE A 98 -2.86 6.07 -1.36
N ALA A 99 -2.01 6.77 -2.13
CA ALA A 99 -1.01 7.67 -1.58
C ALA A 99 -1.64 8.81 -0.74
N GLU A 100 -2.71 9.43 -1.23
CA GLU A 100 -3.50 10.44 -0.50
C GLU A 100 -4.11 9.84 0.78
N THR A 101 -4.68 8.63 0.68
CA THR A 101 -5.24 7.94 1.85
C THR A 101 -4.16 7.67 2.89
N LEU A 102 -3.00 7.16 2.48
CA LEU A 102 -1.89 6.89 3.39
C LEU A 102 -1.35 8.18 4.03
N ALA A 103 -1.28 9.29 3.29
CA ALA A 103 -0.87 10.57 3.85
C ALA A 103 -1.80 11.09 4.97
N ASP A 104 -3.08 10.72 4.93
CA ASP A 104 -4.09 11.10 5.92
C ASP A 104 -4.19 10.11 7.11
N LEU A 105 -3.47 8.98 7.07
CA LEU A 105 -3.52 7.99 8.15
C LEU A 105 -2.59 8.37 9.31
N PRO A 106 -2.99 8.04 10.56
CA PRO A 106 -2.16 8.29 11.73
C PRO A 106 -0.89 7.44 11.70
N ILE A 107 0.19 7.93 12.35
CA ILE A 107 1.44 7.16 12.50
C ILE A 107 1.20 5.81 13.18
N ALA A 108 0.21 5.72 14.07
CA ALA A 108 -0.23 4.47 14.67
C ALA A 108 -0.60 3.37 13.65
N TYR A 109 -1.03 3.74 12.46
CA TYR A 109 -1.28 2.80 11.38
C TYR A 109 0.02 2.18 10.85
N PHE A 110 1.02 3.01 10.59
CA PHE A 110 2.32 2.58 10.06
C PHE A 110 3.14 1.77 11.06
N SER A 111 2.98 2.01 12.37
CA SER A 111 3.67 1.21 13.38
C SER A 111 3.11 -0.22 13.54
N ARG A 112 1.94 -0.50 12.96
CA ARG A 112 1.29 -1.82 12.97
C ARG A 112 1.36 -2.56 11.63
N HIS A 113 1.81 -1.89 10.59
CA HIS A 113 1.90 -2.43 9.23
C HIS A 113 3.34 -2.29 8.74
N ASP A 114 3.83 -3.31 8.06
CA ASP A 114 5.13 -3.24 7.43
C ASP A 114 5.11 -2.23 6.26
N LEU A 115 6.12 -1.36 6.21
CA LEU A 115 6.25 -0.37 5.14
C LEU A 115 6.49 -1.04 3.78
N SER A 116 7.15 -2.21 3.77
CA SER A 116 7.36 -3.02 2.57
C SER A 116 6.02 -3.50 2.01
N ASP A 117 5.10 -3.99 2.87
CA ASP A 117 3.75 -4.41 2.47
C ASP A 117 2.93 -3.27 1.88
N LEU A 118 3.04 -2.07 2.46
CA LEU A 118 2.34 -0.88 1.96
C LEU A 118 2.90 -0.44 0.59
N SER A 119 4.22 -0.48 0.43
CA SER A 119 4.89 -0.19 -0.84
C SER A 119 4.50 -1.21 -1.92
N GLU A 120 4.49 -2.52 -1.58
CA GLU A 120 4.03 -3.57 -2.49
C GLU A 120 2.57 -3.35 -2.92
N SER A 121 1.71 -2.95 -1.98
CA SER A 121 0.30 -2.67 -2.28
C SER A 121 0.12 -1.52 -3.28
N ILE A 122 0.94 -0.46 -3.20
CA ILE A 122 0.88 0.66 -4.14
C ILE A 122 1.42 0.28 -5.52
N MET A 123 2.50 -0.48 -5.57
CA MET A 123 3.21 -0.78 -6.83
C MET A 123 2.68 -2.05 -7.48
N SER A 124 2.88 -3.20 -6.84
CA SER A 124 2.60 -4.52 -7.43
C SER A 124 1.13 -4.91 -7.41
N ASP A 125 0.40 -4.62 -6.32
CA ASP A 125 -1.02 -4.99 -6.25
C ASP A 125 -1.87 -4.17 -7.22
N VAL A 126 -1.56 -2.86 -7.37
CA VAL A 126 -2.25 -2.02 -8.35
C VAL A 126 -1.93 -2.48 -9.77
N GLU A 127 -0.70 -2.90 -10.07
CA GLU A 127 -0.31 -3.46 -11.37
C GLU A 127 -1.07 -4.76 -11.68
N ARG A 128 -1.19 -5.67 -10.71
CA ARG A 128 -1.98 -6.91 -10.86
C ARG A 128 -3.46 -6.61 -11.16
N ILE A 129 -4.04 -5.65 -10.44
CA ILE A 129 -5.43 -5.22 -10.69
C ILE A 129 -5.55 -4.58 -12.09
N GLU A 130 -4.60 -3.74 -12.48
CA GLU A 130 -4.54 -3.12 -13.80
C GLU A 130 -4.54 -4.18 -14.90
N HIS A 131 -3.69 -5.20 -14.79
CA HIS A 131 -3.62 -6.31 -15.73
C HIS A 131 -4.96 -7.05 -15.83
N ALA A 132 -5.57 -7.42 -14.72
CA ALA A 132 -6.86 -8.10 -14.72
C ALA A 132 -8.01 -7.24 -15.27
N LEU A 133 -8.02 -5.93 -15.02
CA LEU A 133 -9.02 -5.01 -15.56
C LEU A 133 -8.87 -4.81 -17.08
N SER A 134 -7.66 -4.87 -17.62
CA SER A 134 -7.39 -4.73 -19.05
C SER A 134 -7.56 -6.05 -19.82
N HIS A 135 -7.26 -7.19 -19.22
CA HIS A 135 -7.21 -8.47 -19.95
C HIS A 135 -8.33 -9.44 -19.61
N SER A 136 -8.85 -9.43 -18.39
CA SER A 136 -9.71 -10.52 -17.89
C SER A 136 -11.13 -10.11 -17.56
N VAL A 137 -11.33 -9.05 -16.79
CA VAL A 137 -12.67 -8.67 -16.31
C VAL A 137 -13.65 -8.36 -17.46
N PRO A 138 -13.31 -7.58 -18.50
CA PRO A 138 -14.21 -7.29 -19.60
C PRO A 138 -14.61 -8.54 -20.41
N LYS A 139 -13.66 -9.46 -20.60
CA LYS A 139 -13.88 -10.71 -21.34
C LYS A 139 -14.86 -11.64 -20.61
N ILE A 140 -14.70 -11.79 -19.28
CA ILE A 140 -15.64 -12.56 -18.47
C ILE A 140 -17.04 -11.96 -18.51
N VAL A 141 -17.15 -10.64 -18.37
CA VAL A 141 -18.46 -9.96 -18.44
C VAL A 141 -19.09 -10.14 -19.82
N ALA A 142 -18.32 -9.97 -20.89
CA ALA A 142 -18.77 -10.18 -22.24
C ALA A 142 -19.27 -11.62 -22.46
N MET A 143 -18.58 -12.63 -21.94
CA MET A 143 -18.95 -14.04 -22.02
C MET A 143 -20.29 -14.32 -21.34
N PHE A 144 -20.56 -13.74 -20.18
CA PHE A 144 -21.84 -13.92 -19.47
C PHE A 144 -23.05 -13.40 -20.26
N PHE A 145 -22.86 -12.44 -21.17
CA PHE A 145 -23.93 -12.00 -22.09
C PHE A 145 -23.93 -12.80 -23.40
N PHE A 146 -22.75 -13.09 -23.94
CA PHE A 146 -22.63 -13.79 -25.22
C PHE A 146 -23.15 -15.22 -25.17
N PHE A 147 -22.81 -15.98 -24.12
CA PHE A 147 -23.13 -17.38 -24.04
C PHE A 147 -24.64 -17.71 -23.97
N PRO A 148 -25.48 -17.04 -23.16
CA PRO A 148 -26.92 -17.24 -23.17
C PRO A 148 -27.56 -16.93 -24.53
N ILE A 149 -27.12 -15.84 -25.20
CA ILE A 149 -27.65 -15.43 -26.49
C ILE A 149 -27.33 -16.49 -27.55
N MET A 150 -26.08 -16.94 -27.62
CA MET A 150 -25.66 -17.97 -28.55
C MET A 150 -26.33 -19.32 -28.25
N GLY A 151 -26.45 -19.67 -26.95
CA GLY A 151 -27.15 -20.86 -26.53
C GLY A 151 -28.61 -20.88 -26.97
N ILE A 152 -29.33 -19.79 -26.81
CA ILE A 152 -30.71 -19.63 -27.25
C ILE A 152 -30.80 -19.76 -28.78
N LEU A 153 -29.95 -19.06 -29.52
CA LEU A 153 -29.92 -19.12 -30.99
C LEU A 153 -29.66 -20.57 -31.51
N MET A 154 -28.71 -21.28 -30.87
CA MET A 154 -28.42 -22.66 -31.19
C MET A 154 -29.61 -23.57 -30.88
N CYS A 155 -30.31 -23.38 -29.75
CA CYS A 155 -31.48 -24.18 -29.38
C CYS A 155 -32.64 -24.01 -30.35
N PHE A 156 -32.86 -22.80 -30.86
CA PHE A 156 -33.84 -22.54 -31.93
C PHE A 156 -33.46 -23.25 -33.24
N SER A 157 -32.18 -23.43 -33.49
CA SER A 157 -31.69 -24.12 -34.68
C SER A 157 -31.88 -25.64 -34.57
N ASN A 158 -31.32 -26.28 -33.56
CA ASN A 158 -31.52 -27.71 -33.24
C ASN A 158 -31.22 -27.99 -31.76
N TRP A 159 -32.25 -28.26 -30.97
CA TRP A 159 -32.11 -28.43 -29.52
C TRP A 159 -31.21 -29.59 -29.10
N LYS A 160 -31.22 -30.72 -29.89
CA LYS A 160 -30.41 -31.92 -29.58
C LYS A 160 -28.92 -31.64 -29.72
N LEU A 161 -28.52 -31.03 -30.85
CA LEU A 161 -27.13 -30.63 -31.10
C LEU A 161 -26.67 -29.51 -30.17
N SER A 162 -27.58 -28.62 -29.83
CA SER A 162 -27.29 -27.54 -28.87
C SER A 162 -27.01 -28.08 -27.48
N LEU A 163 -27.83 -29.01 -26.97
CA LEU A 163 -27.55 -29.65 -25.69
C LEU A 163 -26.23 -30.43 -25.72
N ALA A 164 -25.94 -31.15 -26.83
CA ALA A 164 -24.66 -31.82 -27.01
C ALA A 164 -23.45 -30.88 -26.95
N THR A 165 -23.60 -29.63 -27.43
CA THR A 165 -22.56 -28.62 -27.35
C THR A 165 -22.49 -27.97 -25.96
N LEU A 166 -23.65 -27.53 -25.43
CA LEU A 166 -23.71 -26.66 -24.25
C LEU A 166 -23.43 -27.39 -22.94
N LEU A 167 -23.94 -28.63 -22.76
CA LEU A 167 -23.79 -29.36 -21.50
C LEU A 167 -22.32 -29.61 -21.11
N PRO A 168 -21.47 -30.19 -21.98
CA PRO A 168 -20.06 -30.39 -21.66
C PRO A 168 -19.32 -29.06 -21.45
N THR A 169 -19.68 -28.01 -22.23
CA THR A 169 -19.07 -26.68 -22.13
C THR A 169 -19.41 -26.01 -20.80
N ILE A 170 -20.68 -26.06 -20.35
CA ILE A 170 -21.10 -25.55 -19.05
C ILE A 170 -20.40 -26.32 -17.93
N PHE A 171 -20.36 -27.65 -18.02
CA PHE A 171 -19.68 -28.47 -17.02
C PHE A 171 -18.19 -28.15 -16.91
N SER A 172 -17.51 -28.00 -18.07
CA SER A 172 -16.14 -27.56 -18.16
C SER A 172 -15.93 -26.22 -17.43
N PHE A 173 -16.80 -25.24 -17.66
CA PHE A 173 -16.70 -23.92 -17.02
C PHE A 173 -16.92 -24.00 -15.51
N LEU A 174 -17.89 -24.79 -15.03
CA LEU A 174 -18.22 -24.90 -13.61
C LEU A 174 -17.09 -25.48 -12.75
N LEU A 175 -16.19 -26.28 -13.34
CA LEU A 175 -15.04 -26.83 -12.61
C LEU A 175 -14.12 -25.71 -12.06
N VAL A 176 -14.00 -24.58 -12.76
CA VAL A 176 -13.14 -23.47 -12.35
C VAL A 176 -13.67 -22.77 -11.08
N PRO A 177 -14.91 -22.25 -11.01
CA PRO A 177 -15.43 -21.67 -9.79
C PRO A 177 -15.54 -22.65 -8.62
N LEU A 178 -15.76 -23.96 -8.88
CA LEU A 178 -15.75 -24.99 -7.83
C LEU A 178 -14.36 -25.15 -7.19
N SER A 179 -13.29 -24.97 -7.95
CA SER A 179 -11.92 -25.04 -7.43
C SER A 179 -11.48 -23.78 -6.68
N ARG A 180 -12.27 -22.69 -6.70
CA ARG A 180 -11.91 -21.37 -6.16
C ARG A 180 -11.33 -21.43 -4.75
N LYS A 181 -11.98 -22.17 -3.84
CA LYS A 181 -11.54 -22.25 -2.43
C LYS A 181 -10.14 -22.87 -2.32
N LEU A 182 -9.88 -23.93 -3.07
CA LEU A 182 -8.59 -24.60 -3.09
C LEU A 182 -7.49 -23.69 -3.66
N VAL A 183 -7.76 -23.04 -4.78
CA VAL A 183 -6.84 -22.11 -5.45
C VAL A 183 -6.51 -20.94 -4.55
N LEU A 184 -7.51 -20.28 -3.94
CA LEU A 184 -7.29 -19.16 -3.04
C LEU A 184 -6.48 -19.55 -1.81
N GLN A 185 -6.77 -20.69 -1.17
CA GLN A 185 -6.01 -21.14 0.00
C GLN A 185 -4.55 -21.43 -0.32
N ASN A 186 -4.28 -22.07 -1.44
CA ASN A 186 -2.91 -22.36 -1.86
C ASN A 186 -2.16 -21.06 -2.20
N ASN A 187 -2.79 -20.14 -2.91
CA ASN A 187 -2.20 -18.85 -3.24
C ASN A 187 -1.90 -18.01 -1.99
N GLN A 188 -2.81 -17.95 -1.02
CA GLN A 188 -2.55 -17.24 0.25
C GLN A 188 -1.33 -17.79 0.97
N LYS A 189 -1.19 -19.12 1.07
CA LYS A 189 -0.01 -19.74 1.67
C LYS A 189 1.27 -19.43 0.92
N TYR A 190 1.23 -19.48 -0.40
CA TYR A 190 2.38 -19.16 -1.25
C TYR A 190 2.81 -17.70 -1.07
N TYR A 191 1.89 -16.74 -1.13
CA TYR A 191 2.20 -15.32 -0.95
C TYR A 191 2.66 -14.98 0.46
N HIS A 192 2.16 -15.67 1.48
CA HIS A 192 2.67 -15.52 2.84
C HIS A 192 4.14 -15.94 2.93
N LEU A 193 4.47 -17.12 2.40
CA LEU A 193 5.84 -17.62 2.41
C LEU A 193 6.78 -16.79 1.54
N LEU A 194 6.27 -16.26 0.41
CA LEU A 194 7.03 -15.34 -0.45
C LEU A 194 7.46 -14.07 0.30
N ARG A 195 6.57 -13.50 1.11
CA ARG A 195 6.89 -12.34 1.97
C ARG A 195 7.87 -12.69 3.07
N GLU A 196 7.65 -13.77 3.81
CA GLU A 196 8.59 -14.23 4.83
C GLU A 196 10.01 -14.44 4.27
N ASN A 197 10.12 -14.88 3.01
CA ASN A 197 11.40 -15.02 2.35
C ASN A 197 12.01 -13.67 1.95
N ALA A 198 11.18 -12.72 1.48
CA ALA A 198 11.65 -11.37 1.17
C ALA A 198 12.16 -10.65 2.42
N GLU A 199 11.43 -10.74 3.53
CA GLU A 199 11.84 -10.21 4.84
C GLU A 199 13.16 -10.85 5.33
N ALA A 200 13.25 -12.18 5.28
CA ALA A 200 14.47 -12.89 5.68
C ALA A 200 15.67 -12.54 4.79
N PHE A 201 15.46 -12.30 3.50
CA PHE A 201 16.50 -11.87 2.58
C PHE A 201 16.94 -10.42 2.85
N GLN A 202 15.98 -9.53 3.12
CA GLN A 202 16.27 -8.15 3.52
C GLN A 202 17.04 -8.11 4.84
N GLU A 203 16.60 -8.86 5.87
CA GLU A 203 17.32 -9.00 7.14
C GLU A 203 18.76 -9.48 6.94
N HIS A 204 18.98 -10.45 6.03
CA HIS A 204 20.33 -10.94 5.70
C HIS A 204 21.21 -9.85 5.07
N ILE A 205 20.64 -8.96 4.26
CA ILE A 205 21.36 -7.82 3.67
C ILE A 205 21.66 -6.78 4.74
N ASP A 206 20.66 -6.40 5.53
CA ASP A 206 20.77 -5.36 6.56
C ASP A 206 21.77 -5.75 7.65
N LEU A 207 21.80 -7.03 8.03
CA LEU A 207 22.72 -7.59 9.04
C LEU A 207 23.98 -8.21 8.42
N HIS A 208 24.32 -7.90 7.17
CA HIS A 208 25.46 -8.53 6.49
C HIS A 208 26.79 -8.33 7.24
N GLN A 209 26.99 -7.16 7.82
CA GLN A 209 28.20 -6.84 8.59
C GLN A 209 28.29 -7.69 9.87
N GLU A 210 27.20 -7.83 10.60
CA GLU A 210 27.09 -8.63 11.81
C GLU A 210 27.27 -10.13 11.52
N ILE A 211 26.59 -10.61 10.46
CA ILE A 211 26.71 -12.00 10.01
C ILE A 211 28.17 -12.32 9.64
N SER A 212 28.80 -11.45 8.86
CA SER A 212 30.20 -11.65 8.44
C SER A 212 31.18 -11.57 9.59
N SER A 213 30.83 -10.86 10.69
CA SER A 213 31.71 -10.65 11.84
C SER A 213 31.57 -11.73 12.92
N PHE A 214 30.38 -12.30 13.11
CA PHE A 214 30.05 -13.11 14.29
C PHE A 214 29.51 -14.51 13.98
N LEU A 215 28.95 -14.74 12.79
CA LEU A 215 28.27 -15.98 12.45
C LEU A 215 28.96 -16.71 11.29
N PRO A 216 28.95 -18.06 11.29
CA PRO A 216 29.31 -18.82 10.09
C PRO A 216 28.30 -18.52 8.98
N ASP A 217 28.74 -17.77 7.97
CA ASP A 217 27.94 -17.37 6.79
C ASP A 217 27.21 -18.57 6.14
N ARG A 218 27.79 -19.76 6.23
CA ARG A 218 27.24 -20.99 5.70
C ARG A 218 25.92 -21.40 6.38
N GLU A 219 25.82 -21.32 7.72
CA GLU A 219 24.62 -21.77 8.45
C GLU A 219 23.43 -20.84 8.18
N VAL A 220 23.69 -19.53 8.14
CA VAL A 220 22.65 -18.52 7.85
C VAL A 220 22.14 -18.66 6.43
N LYS A 221 23.05 -18.88 5.46
CA LYS A 221 22.69 -19.12 4.05
C LYS A 221 21.90 -20.43 3.87
N GLU A 222 22.30 -21.52 4.55
CA GLU A 222 21.57 -22.79 4.48
C GLU A 222 20.14 -22.64 5.01
N ALA A 223 19.92 -21.89 6.10
CA ALA A 223 18.58 -21.62 6.61
C ALA A 223 17.72 -20.81 5.62
N LEU A 224 18.28 -19.78 5.01
CA LEU A 224 17.61 -18.98 3.98
C LEU A 224 17.25 -19.84 2.76
N PHE A 225 18.20 -20.65 2.25
CA PHE A 225 17.96 -21.53 1.11
C PHE A 225 16.89 -22.58 1.38
N GLN A 226 16.83 -23.15 2.60
CA GLN A 226 15.76 -24.07 2.99
C GLN A 226 14.38 -23.42 2.93
N LYS A 227 14.25 -22.15 3.34
CA LYS A 227 12.99 -21.39 3.21
C LYS A 227 12.64 -21.15 1.74
N MET A 228 13.62 -20.80 0.90
CA MET A 228 13.42 -20.62 -0.55
C MET A 228 13.00 -21.94 -1.22
N ASP A 229 13.62 -23.07 -0.87
CA ASP A 229 13.24 -24.40 -1.39
C ASP A 229 11.82 -24.80 -0.97
N LEU A 230 11.40 -24.43 0.23
CA LEU A 230 10.02 -24.66 0.70
C LEU A 230 9.01 -23.82 -0.10
N GLN A 231 9.35 -22.56 -0.37
CA GLN A 231 8.54 -21.67 -1.22
C GLN A 231 8.40 -22.25 -2.63
N GLU A 232 9.51 -22.70 -3.24
CA GLU A 232 9.50 -23.27 -4.58
C GLU A 232 8.64 -24.55 -4.64
N LYS A 233 8.75 -25.44 -3.66
CA LYS A 233 7.88 -26.63 -3.55
C LYS A 233 6.41 -26.25 -3.44
N LEU A 234 6.08 -25.23 -2.66
CA LEU A 234 4.69 -24.76 -2.52
C LEU A 234 4.21 -24.09 -3.82
N HIS A 235 5.06 -23.34 -4.50
CA HIS A 235 4.78 -22.76 -5.81
C HIS A 235 4.44 -23.83 -6.83
N LEU A 236 5.31 -24.84 -7.00
CA LEU A 236 5.08 -25.97 -7.89
C LEU A 236 3.76 -26.71 -7.56
N LYS A 237 3.48 -26.94 -6.27
CA LYS A 237 2.21 -27.56 -5.85
C LYS A 237 0.99 -26.71 -6.22
N THR A 238 1.08 -25.40 -6.11
CA THR A 238 0.00 -24.45 -6.44
C THR A 238 -0.23 -24.44 -7.95
N GLU A 239 0.83 -24.35 -8.75
CA GLU A 239 0.77 -24.39 -10.21
C GLU A 239 0.25 -25.72 -10.73
N MET A 240 0.74 -26.85 -10.18
CA MET A 240 0.22 -28.17 -10.54
C MET A 240 -1.26 -28.33 -10.20
N GLY A 241 -1.72 -27.78 -9.07
CA GLY A 241 -3.14 -27.77 -8.73
C GLY A 241 -3.98 -27.01 -9.75
N SER A 242 -3.51 -25.82 -10.15
CA SER A 242 -4.15 -25.00 -11.19
C SER A 242 -4.15 -25.71 -12.55
N PHE A 243 -3.00 -26.29 -12.92
CA PHE A 243 -2.86 -27.07 -14.16
C PHE A 243 -3.84 -28.24 -14.24
N VAL A 244 -3.99 -29.01 -13.17
CA VAL A 244 -4.94 -30.14 -13.12
C VAL A 244 -6.37 -29.64 -13.31
N VAL A 245 -6.78 -28.59 -12.63
CA VAL A 245 -8.13 -28.02 -12.77
C VAL A 245 -8.38 -27.54 -14.20
N MET A 246 -7.44 -26.78 -14.77
CA MET A 246 -7.56 -26.26 -16.14
C MET A 246 -7.50 -27.40 -17.18
N GLY A 247 -6.62 -28.39 -16.99
CA GLY A 247 -6.50 -29.56 -17.85
C GLY A 247 -7.78 -30.41 -17.87
N CYS A 248 -8.31 -30.75 -16.70
CA CYS A 248 -9.60 -31.44 -16.59
C CYS A 248 -10.72 -30.63 -17.25
N SER A 249 -10.80 -29.34 -16.97
CA SER A 249 -11.77 -28.45 -17.57
C SER A 249 -11.66 -28.46 -19.11
N SER A 250 -10.45 -28.41 -19.66
CA SER A 250 -10.22 -28.43 -21.12
C SER A 250 -10.60 -29.74 -21.75
N ILE A 251 -10.38 -30.91 -21.09
CA ILE A 251 -10.83 -32.21 -21.55
C ILE A 251 -12.36 -32.22 -21.68
N PHE A 252 -13.10 -31.75 -20.69
CA PHE A 252 -14.56 -31.63 -20.75
C PHE A 252 -15.03 -30.66 -21.84
N ALA A 253 -14.29 -29.58 -22.10
CA ALA A 253 -14.60 -28.69 -23.20
C ALA A 253 -14.42 -29.34 -24.57
N PHE A 254 -13.39 -30.18 -24.76
CA PHE A 254 -13.24 -30.98 -25.97
C PHE A 254 -14.35 -32.05 -26.14
N LEU A 255 -14.89 -32.53 -25.04
CA LEU A 255 -16.01 -33.49 -25.09
C LEU A 255 -17.23 -32.89 -25.81
N SER A 256 -17.39 -31.56 -25.84
CA SER A 256 -18.47 -30.89 -26.59
C SER A 256 -18.42 -31.20 -28.08
N VAL A 257 -17.24 -31.28 -28.67
CA VAL A 257 -17.06 -31.64 -30.09
C VAL A 257 -17.41 -33.13 -30.30
N ALA A 258 -16.92 -34.02 -29.41
CA ALA A 258 -17.20 -35.44 -29.50
C ALA A 258 -18.70 -35.75 -29.36
N THR A 259 -19.39 -35.08 -28.42
CA THR A 259 -20.84 -35.26 -28.22
C THR A 259 -21.65 -34.74 -29.40
N VAL A 260 -21.23 -33.62 -30.02
CA VAL A 260 -21.85 -33.13 -31.27
C VAL A 260 -21.70 -34.14 -32.40
N ILE A 261 -20.53 -34.77 -32.55
CA ILE A 261 -20.32 -35.84 -33.56
C ILE A 261 -21.19 -37.05 -33.24
N PHE A 262 -21.19 -37.48 -31.99
CA PHE A 262 -21.95 -38.67 -31.56
C PHE A 262 -23.46 -38.50 -31.74
N VAL A 263 -24.03 -37.35 -31.41
CA VAL A 263 -25.46 -37.04 -31.57
C VAL A 263 -25.79 -36.65 -33.00
N GLY A 264 -24.91 -35.94 -33.69
CA GLY A 264 -25.15 -35.40 -35.03
C GLY A 264 -25.04 -36.42 -36.15
N PHE A 265 -24.15 -37.40 -36.01
CA PHE A 265 -23.95 -38.42 -37.03
C PHE A 265 -25.22 -39.27 -37.32
N PRO A 266 -25.94 -39.82 -36.31
CA PRO A 266 -27.22 -40.49 -36.54
C PRO A 266 -28.30 -39.58 -37.15
N LEU A 267 -28.35 -38.31 -36.75
CA LEU A 267 -29.30 -37.33 -37.30
C LEU A 267 -29.03 -37.07 -38.79
N TYR A 268 -27.75 -37.04 -39.17
CA TYR A 268 -27.33 -36.91 -40.56
C TYR A 268 -27.69 -38.19 -41.36
N GLN A 269 -27.36 -39.39 -40.84
CA GLN A 269 -27.69 -40.66 -41.52
C GLN A 269 -29.19 -40.82 -41.76
N ASN A 270 -30.02 -40.38 -40.81
CA ASN A 270 -31.48 -40.43 -40.93
C ASN A 270 -32.07 -39.31 -41.82
N GLY A 271 -31.22 -38.49 -42.47
CA GLY A 271 -31.65 -37.39 -43.32
C GLY A 271 -32.32 -36.20 -42.60
N SER A 272 -32.28 -36.19 -41.24
CA SER A 272 -32.90 -35.14 -40.43
C SER A 272 -32.14 -33.82 -40.49
N ILE A 273 -30.85 -33.84 -40.82
CA ILE A 273 -29.99 -32.66 -40.99
C ILE A 273 -29.09 -32.82 -42.22
N SER A 274 -28.72 -31.74 -42.85
CA SER A 274 -27.75 -31.74 -43.95
C SER A 274 -26.31 -31.88 -43.43
N ILE A 275 -25.40 -32.32 -44.28
CA ILE A 275 -23.96 -32.39 -43.96
C ILE A 275 -23.40 -31.02 -43.57
N LEU A 276 -23.81 -29.94 -44.27
CA LEU A 276 -23.42 -28.56 -43.95
C LEU A 276 -23.87 -28.14 -42.59
N TYR A 277 -25.10 -28.51 -42.23
CA TYR A 277 -25.64 -28.19 -40.92
C TYR A 277 -24.90 -28.91 -39.80
N PHE A 278 -24.55 -30.17 -40.01
CA PHE A 278 -23.74 -30.96 -39.10
C PHE A 278 -22.34 -30.41 -38.93
N LEU A 279 -21.64 -30.09 -40.03
CA LEU A 279 -20.33 -29.45 -39.99
C LEU A 279 -20.39 -28.07 -39.30
N GLY A 280 -21.47 -27.32 -39.52
CA GLY A 280 -21.69 -26.04 -38.85
C GLY A 280 -21.71 -26.14 -37.33
N PHE A 281 -22.38 -27.13 -36.78
CA PHE A 281 -22.39 -27.36 -35.33
C PHE A 281 -21.03 -27.82 -34.79
N ILE A 282 -20.27 -28.61 -35.54
CA ILE A 282 -18.90 -29.00 -35.14
C ILE A 282 -18.01 -27.77 -35.04
N ILE A 283 -18.01 -26.90 -36.09
CA ILE A 283 -17.19 -25.71 -36.11
C ILE A 283 -17.64 -24.69 -35.02
N ALA A 284 -18.96 -24.53 -34.84
CA ALA A 284 -19.50 -23.68 -33.78
C ALA A 284 -19.10 -24.18 -32.38
N SER A 285 -19.13 -25.52 -32.15
CA SER A 285 -18.68 -26.07 -30.86
C SER A 285 -17.20 -25.82 -30.58
N MET A 286 -16.34 -25.94 -31.62
CA MET A 286 -14.91 -25.60 -31.50
C MET A 286 -14.70 -24.14 -31.19
N LYS A 287 -15.45 -23.24 -31.82
CA LYS A 287 -15.33 -21.78 -31.58
C LYS A 287 -15.85 -21.35 -30.21
N LEU A 288 -16.97 -21.95 -29.76
CA LEU A 288 -17.46 -21.74 -28.39
C LEU A 288 -16.44 -22.21 -27.35
N LYS A 289 -15.84 -23.41 -27.58
CA LYS A 289 -14.76 -23.90 -26.71
C LYS A 289 -13.62 -22.87 -26.57
N GLU A 290 -13.16 -22.28 -27.66
CA GLU A 290 -12.09 -21.28 -27.65
C GLU A 290 -12.46 -20.08 -26.78
N ILE A 291 -13.67 -19.52 -26.92
CA ILE A 291 -14.16 -18.40 -26.10
C ILE A 291 -14.24 -18.80 -24.61
N PHE A 292 -14.67 -20.02 -24.32
CA PHE A 292 -14.74 -20.53 -22.95
C PHE A 292 -13.36 -20.72 -22.33
N ASP A 293 -12.38 -21.22 -23.08
CA ASP A 293 -11.02 -21.42 -22.58
C ASP A 293 -10.40 -20.05 -22.19
N ILE A 294 -10.52 -19.03 -23.03
CA ILE A 294 -10.12 -17.65 -22.71
C ILE A 294 -10.84 -17.13 -21.44
N SER A 295 -12.14 -17.43 -21.33
CA SER A 295 -12.92 -16.96 -20.19
C SER A 295 -12.57 -17.69 -18.89
N LYS A 296 -12.18 -18.96 -18.94
CA LYS A 296 -11.70 -19.73 -17.77
C LYS A 296 -10.36 -19.17 -17.26
N GLU A 297 -9.42 -18.91 -18.18
CA GLU A 297 -8.15 -18.25 -17.84
C GLU A 297 -8.39 -16.89 -17.18
N SER A 298 -9.25 -16.08 -17.78
CA SER A 298 -9.64 -14.78 -17.22
C SER A 298 -10.30 -14.89 -15.83
N LEU A 299 -11.10 -15.94 -15.59
CA LEU A 299 -11.71 -16.18 -14.28
C LEU A 299 -10.68 -16.57 -13.23
N MET A 300 -9.70 -17.40 -13.60
CA MET A 300 -8.58 -17.75 -12.72
C MET A 300 -7.77 -16.51 -12.34
N GLU A 301 -7.47 -15.63 -13.28
CA GLU A 301 -6.77 -14.38 -13.01
C GLU A 301 -7.53 -13.49 -12.02
N ILE A 302 -8.86 -13.40 -12.15
CA ILE A 302 -9.69 -12.68 -11.16
C ILE A 302 -9.55 -13.28 -9.76
N PHE A 303 -9.40 -14.60 -9.64
CA PHE A 303 -9.13 -15.22 -8.34
C PHE A 303 -7.75 -14.86 -7.79
N TYR A 304 -6.73 -14.77 -8.64
CA TYR A 304 -5.39 -14.35 -8.25
C TYR A 304 -5.31 -12.92 -7.71
N ILE A 305 -6.10 -12.00 -8.24
CA ILE A 305 -6.08 -10.60 -7.78
C ILE A 305 -6.94 -10.34 -6.53
N ALA A 306 -7.78 -11.29 -6.11
CA ALA A 306 -8.69 -11.06 -4.99
C ALA A 306 -7.99 -10.62 -3.68
N PRO A 307 -6.82 -11.19 -3.28
CA PRO A 307 -6.08 -10.70 -2.11
C PRO A 307 -5.56 -9.27 -2.27
N ALA A 308 -5.09 -8.89 -3.46
CA ALA A 308 -4.63 -7.52 -3.75
C ALA A 308 -5.76 -6.50 -3.62
N VAL A 309 -6.93 -6.81 -4.16
CA VAL A 309 -8.13 -5.98 -4.02
C VAL A 309 -8.54 -5.83 -2.55
N GLN A 310 -8.45 -6.90 -1.78
CA GLN A 310 -8.76 -6.88 -0.35
C GLN A 310 -7.82 -5.94 0.40
N ARG A 311 -6.49 -6.06 0.23
CA ARG A 311 -5.51 -5.18 0.87
C ARG A 311 -5.76 -3.71 0.55
N ILE A 312 -5.97 -3.36 -0.73
CA ILE A 312 -6.27 -1.97 -1.12
C ILE A 312 -7.58 -1.49 -0.48
N SER A 313 -8.58 -2.36 -0.37
CA SER A 313 -9.85 -2.02 0.29
C SER A 313 -9.65 -1.79 1.79
N GLU A 314 -8.80 -2.55 2.46
CA GLU A 314 -8.43 -2.38 3.87
C GLU A 314 -7.71 -1.05 4.10
N ILE A 315 -6.72 -0.70 3.24
CA ILE A 315 -6.06 0.62 3.30
C ILE A 315 -7.08 1.75 3.16
N LYS A 316 -7.99 1.66 2.17
CA LYS A 316 -9.01 2.69 1.94
C LYS A 316 -10.06 2.78 3.06
N ALA A 317 -10.31 1.69 3.76
CA ALA A 317 -11.25 1.63 4.88
C ALA A 317 -10.58 1.95 6.23
N ALA A 318 -9.25 2.14 6.26
CA ALA A 318 -8.52 2.44 7.48
C ALA A 318 -9.05 3.74 8.12
N LYS A 319 -9.15 3.72 9.43
CA LYS A 319 -9.71 4.83 10.20
C LYS A 319 -8.75 6.01 10.19
N LYS A 320 -9.19 7.12 9.60
CA LYS A 320 -8.49 8.40 9.66
C LYS A 320 -8.67 9.06 11.02
N GLN A 321 -7.73 9.91 11.40
CA GLN A 321 -7.92 10.77 12.57
C GLN A 321 -8.90 11.89 12.21
N GLU A 322 -10.07 11.87 12.83
CA GLU A 322 -11.08 12.90 12.66
C GLU A 322 -10.77 14.09 13.59
N GLY A 323 -11.16 15.30 13.20
CA GLY A 323 -11.03 16.49 14.00
C GLY A 323 -11.49 17.74 13.24
N VAL A 324 -11.87 18.75 14.00
CA VAL A 324 -12.28 20.03 13.46
C VAL A 324 -11.09 20.98 13.44
N SER A 325 -10.91 21.72 12.34
CA SER A 325 -9.91 22.78 12.28
C SER A 325 -10.21 23.82 13.37
N THR A 326 -9.30 23.96 14.32
CA THR A 326 -9.49 24.80 15.51
C THR A 326 -8.31 25.75 15.65
N ALA A 327 -8.59 27.03 15.83
CA ALA A 327 -7.55 27.99 16.16
C ALA A 327 -7.13 27.79 17.63
N LEU A 328 -5.83 27.50 17.84
CA LEU A 328 -5.20 27.42 19.14
C LEU A 328 -4.54 28.78 19.44
N SER A 329 -4.98 29.44 20.50
CA SER A 329 -4.50 30.77 20.94
C SER A 329 -3.84 30.75 22.31
N ASP A 330 -4.11 29.76 23.14
CA ASP A 330 -3.45 29.45 24.40
C ASP A 330 -2.66 28.15 24.23
N PHE A 331 -1.45 28.12 24.76
CA PHE A 331 -0.50 27.01 24.58
C PHE A 331 -0.18 26.32 25.91
N SER A 332 -1.10 26.43 26.88
CA SER A 332 -1.12 25.59 28.08
C SER A 332 -1.48 24.14 27.70
N ILE A 333 -0.95 23.17 28.44
CA ILE A 333 -1.13 21.74 28.15
C ILE A 333 -1.66 21.06 29.41
N ASP A 334 -2.75 20.27 29.26
CA ASP A 334 -3.33 19.47 30.35
C ASP A 334 -3.54 18.04 29.92
N PHE A 335 -3.06 17.10 30.73
CA PHE A 335 -3.36 15.67 30.67
C PHE A 335 -4.26 15.31 31.85
N GLN A 336 -5.36 14.65 31.59
CA GLN A 336 -6.34 14.25 32.59
C GLN A 336 -6.55 12.73 32.52
N ASP A 337 -6.01 11.98 33.48
CA ASP A 337 -6.14 10.54 33.69
C ASP A 337 -5.83 9.73 32.40
N VAL A 338 -4.75 10.12 31.70
CA VAL A 338 -4.39 9.58 30.40
C VAL A 338 -3.73 8.21 30.55
N SER A 339 -4.36 7.20 29.94
CA SER A 339 -3.76 5.86 29.83
C SER A 339 -3.56 5.49 28.36
N PHE A 340 -2.44 4.80 28.07
CA PHE A 340 -2.05 4.44 26.73
C PHE A 340 -1.27 3.12 26.63
N SER A 341 -1.46 2.41 25.52
CA SER A 341 -0.67 1.25 25.12
C SER A 341 -0.57 1.20 23.58
N TYR A 342 0.61 0.83 23.08
CA TYR A 342 0.81 0.61 21.64
C TYR A 342 0.06 -0.63 21.15
N ASN A 343 0.11 -1.70 21.95
CA ASN A 343 -0.59 -2.97 21.71
C ASN A 343 -1.54 -3.26 22.88
N GLU A 344 -2.39 -4.27 22.76
CA GLU A 344 -3.35 -4.63 23.81
C GLU A 344 -2.69 -5.21 25.06
N ASP A 345 -1.51 -5.83 24.92
CA ASP A 345 -0.87 -6.64 25.97
C ASP A 345 -0.12 -5.83 27.04
N ARG A 346 0.33 -4.59 26.72
CA ARG A 346 1.17 -3.81 27.63
C ARG A 346 0.75 -2.36 27.73
N THR A 347 0.27 -1.95 28.89
CA THR A 347 0.00 -0.54 29.21
C THR A 347 1.32 0.19 29.47
N ILE A 348 1.54 1.30 28.75
CA ILE A 348 2.76 2.14 28.85
C ILE A 348 2.53 3.33 29.78
N LEU A 349 1.36 3.97 29.69
CA LEU A 349 0.96 5.06 30.59
C LEU A 349 -0.31 4.66 31.31
N LYS A 350 -0.37 4.95 32.63
CA LYS A 350 -1.49 4.61 33.51
C LYS A 350 -1.91 5.87 34.25
N ASP A 351 -3.10 6.35 33.96
CA ASP A 351 -3.78 7.47 34.62
C ASP A 351 -2.87 8.70 34.85
N VAL A 352 -2.08 9.04 33.81
CA VAL A 352 -1.15 10.16 33.86
C VAL A 352 -1.90 11.46 33.82
N SER A 353 -1.74 12.29 34.87
CA SER A 353 -2.29 13.65 34.97
C SER A 353 -1.15 14.64 35.16
N MET A 354 -1.08 15.67 34.31
CA MET A 354 -0.10 16.75 34.37
C MET A 354 -0.66 18.02 33.76
N SER A 355 -0.15 19.18 34.20
CA SER A 355 -0.49 20.49 33.65
C SER A 355 0.79 21.28 33.40
N VAL A 356 0.91 21.92 32.23
CA VAL A 356 2.02 22.79 31.84
C VAL A 356 1.45 24.14 31.46
N LYS A 357 1.99 25.22 32.04
CA LYS A 357 1.55 26.59 31.76
C LYS A 357 2.11 27.08 30.43
N GLU A 358 1.44 28.02 29.79
CA GLU A 358 1.99 28.71 28.63
C GLU A 358 3.30 29.40 28.97
N GLY A 359 4.31 29.20 28.12
CA GLY A 359 5.64 29.79 28.30
C GLY A 359 6.54 29.07 29.29
N GLU A 360 6.10 27.96 29.89
CA GLU A 360 6.84 27.17 30.88
C GLU A 360 7.85 26.22 30.22
N LEU A 361 9.05 26.12 30.82
CA LEU A 361 10.01 25.06 30.53
C LEU A 361 9.76 23.87 31.46
N PHE A 362 9.16 22.79 30.95
CA PHE A 362 8.76 21.62 31.69
C PHE A 362 9.63 20.41 31.32
N ALA A 363 10.28 19.79 32.28
CA ALA A 363 11.12 18.62 32.05
C ALA A 363 10.40 17.32 32.38
N LEU A 364 10.56 16.30 31.53
CA LEU A 364 10.11 14.92 31.77
C LEU A 364 11.32 14.05 32.09
N VAL A 365 11.37 13.46 33.28
CA VAL A 365 12.47 12.60 33.71
C VAL A 365 11.94 11.25 34.21
N GLY A 366 12.80 10.24 34.17
CA GLY A 366 12.45 8.90 34.63
C GLY A 366 13.33 7.83 33.99
N PRO A 367 13.27 6.58 34.44
CA PRO A 367 14.02 5.45 33.88
C PRO A 367 13.72 5.25 32.38
N SER A 368 14.64 4.60 31.66
CA SER A 368 14.38 4.22 30.27
C SER A 368 13.15 3.32 30.16
N GLY A 369 12.31 3.56 29.16
CA GLY A 369 11.08 2.80 28.91
C GLY A 369 9.89 3.12 29.83
N CYS A 370 9.97 4.16 30.69
CA CYS A 370 8.84 4.54 31.56
C CYS A 370 7.71 5.32 30.84
N GLY A 371 7.85 5.70 29.56
CA GLY A 371 6.79 6.35 28.79
C GLY A 371 7.01 7.84 28.44
N LYS A 372 8.18 8.42 28.69
CA LYS A 372 8.47 9.84 28.39
C LYS A 372 8.20 10.23 26.94
N THR A 373 8.82 9.55 25.98
CA THR A 373 8.60 9.77 24.54
C THR A 373 7.14 9.51 24.12
N THR A 374 6.45 8.61 24.82
CA THR A 374 5.03 8.35 24.58
C THR A 374 4.16 9.56 24.93
N ILE A 375 4.48 10.29 25.99
CA ILE A 375 3.80 11.57 26.32
C ILE A 375 3.96 12.59 25.17
N LEU A 376 5.18 12.75 24.59
CA LEU A 376 5.39 13.64 23.45
C LEU A 376 4.61 13.20 22.21
N ARG A 377 4.58 11.89 21.95
CA ARG A 377 3.83 11.33 20.81
C ARG A 377 2.32 11.51 20.94
N LEU A 378 1.78 11.41 22.15
CA LEU A 378 0.36 11.69 22.43
C LEU A 378 0.05 13.18 22.31
N LEU A 379 0.90 14.05 22.86
CA LEU A 379 0.73 15.51 22.78
C LEU A 379 0.77 16.02 21.33
N SER A 380 1.64 15.45 20.51
CA SER A 380 1.68 15.75 19.08
C SER A 380 0.59 15.07 18.27
N ARG A 381 -0.31 14.30 18.92
CA ARG A 381 -1.36 13.51 18.26
C ARG A 381 -0.84 12.56 17.18
N LEU A 382 0.41 12.08 17.30
CA LEU A 382 0.90 10.96 16.49
C LEU A 382 0.18 9.66 16.85
N TYR A 383 -0.33 9.60 18.09
CA TYR A 383 -1.21 8.54 18.62
C TYR A 383 -2.33 9.19 19.42
N ASP A 384 -3.49 8.55 19.47
CA ASP A 384 -4.62 8.96 20.33
C ASP A 384 -4.58 8.16 21.65
N ALA A 385 -4.95 8.81 22.77
CA ALA A 385 -5.03 8.17 24.07
C ALA A 385 -6.11 7.07 24.08
N LYS A 386 -5.90 5.98 24.83
CA LYS A 386 -6.93 4.94 25.03
C LYS A 386 -8.03 5.39 25.98
N SER A 387 -7.65 6.07 27.04
CA SER A 387 -8.57 6.68 28.02
C SER A 387 -7.98 7.98 28.54
N GLY A 388 -8.80 8.79 29.19
CA GLY A 388 -8.45 10.14 29.61
C GLY A 388 -8.54 11.15 28.46
N LYS A 389 -8.08 12.39 28.72
CA LYS A 389 -8.12 13.48 27.74
C LYS A 389 -6.86 14.33 27.79
N ILE A 390 -6.49 14.87 26.64
CA ILE A 390 -5.36 15.78 26.49
C ILE A 390 -5.87 17.08 25.89
N PHE A 391 -5.50 18.20 26.49
CA PHE A 391 -5.93 19.52 26.06
C PHE A 391 -4.72 20.40 25.75
N ILE A 392 -4.86 21.26 24.73
CA ILE A 392 -4.00 22.42 24.47
C ILE A 392 -4.89 23.66 24.47
N GLY A 393 -4.62 24.61 25.37
CA GLY A 393 -5.44 25.82 25.53
C GLY A 393 -6.91 25.51 25.78
N GLY A 394 -7.21 24.48 26.58
CA GLY A 394 -8.55 24.03 26.86
C GLY A 394 -9.28 23.32 25.71
N LYS A 395 -8.63 23.11 24.55
CA LYS A 395 -9.18 22.37 23.40
C LYS A 395 -8.75 20.90 23.46
N ASP A 396 -9.71 19.98 23.40
CA ASP A 396 -9.47 18.55 23.39
C ASP A 396 -8.75 18.14 22.09
N LEU A 397 -7.58 17.50 22.22
CA LEU A 397 -6.76 17.09 21.09
C LEU A 397 -7.48 16.09 20.17
N GLN A 398 -8.22 15.15 20.71
CA GLN A 398 -8.94 14.15 19.90
C GLN A 398 -9.97 14.77 18.95
N ASN A 399 -10.51 15.93 19.33
CA ASN A 399 -11.50 16.66 18.54
C ASN A 399 -10.88 17.75 17.64
N THR A 400 -9.58 18.01 17.75
CA THR A 400 -8.87 19.04 16.98
C THR A 400 -8.15 18.42 15.78
N ALA A 401 -8.31 18.98 14.59
CA ALA A 401 -7.62 18.49 13.38
C ALA A 401 -6.10 18.45 13.59
N THR A 402 -5.45 17.38 13.15
CA THR A 402 -4.01 17.14 13.32
C THR A 402 -3.17 18.26 12.71
N ASP A 403 -3.59 18.81 11.56
CA ASP A 403 -2.91 19.94 10.92
C ASP A 403 -2.92 21.20 11.79
N SER A 404 -4.00 21.48 12.52
CA SER A 404 -4.08 22.61 13.46
C SER A 404 -3.09 22.46 14.61
N ILE A 405 -2.86 21.23 15.06
CA ILE A 405 -1.90 20.89 16.11
C ILE A 405 -0.48 21.00 15.57
N PHE A 406 -0.18 20.38 14.43
CA PHE A 406 1.15 20.43 13.84
C PHE A 406 1.62 21.83 13.47
N GLN A 407 0.72 22.74 13.08
CA GLN A 407 1.10 24.15 12.85
C GLN A 407 1.63 24.85 14.13
N LYS A 408 1.27 24.37 15.32
CA LYS A 408 1.61 25.01 16.60
C LYS A 408 2.68 24.26 17.40
N ILE A 409 3.10 23.10 16.96
CA ILE A 409 4.11 22.26 17.62
C ILE A 409 5.34 22.11 16.72
N ALA A 410 6.53 22.41 17.23
CA ALA A 410 7.79 21.97 16.65
C ALA A 410 8.35 20.82 17.48
N MET A 411 8.85 19.77 16.83
CA MET A 411 9.37 18.60 17.51
C MET A 411 10.78 18.29 17.01
N VAL A 412 11.70 18.10 17.95
CA VAL A 412 13.06 17.62 17.68
C VAL A 412 13.17 16.23 18.27
N PHE A 413 13.28 15.24 17.39
CA PHE A 413 13.33 13.83 17.76
C PHE A 413 14.74 13.39 18.15
N GLN A 414 14.84 12.32 18.92
CA GLN A 414 16.08 11.64 19.24
C GLN A 414 16.76 11.12 17.97
N GLU A 415 16.00 10.43 17.12
CA GLU A 415 16.45 9.98 15.80
C GLU A 415 16.01 10.97 14.73
N VAL A 416 16.97 11.46 13.95
CA VAL A 416 16.73 12.45 12.91
C VAL A 416 16.60 11.77 11.56
N ASN A 417 15.43 11.89 10.96
CA ASN A 417 15.19 11.45 9.58
C ASN A 417 15.37 12.63 8.61
N LEU A 418 16.20 12.41 7.59
CA LEU A 418 16.47 13.36 6.53
C LEU A 418 16.05 12.80 5.17
N PHE A 419 15.50 13.67 4.32
CA PHE A 419 15.13 13.29 2.97
C PHE A 419 16.35 13.28 2.05
N ASN A 420 16.38 12.40 1.07
CA ASN A 420 17.40 12.37 0.03
C ASN A 420 17.24 13.55 -0.94
N THR A 421 17.53 14.74 -0.43
CA THR A 421 17.47 16.00 -1.17
C THR A 421 18.61 16.93 -0.68
N THR A 422 18.57 18.21 -1.01
CA THR A 422 19.57 19.20 -0.57
C THR A 422 19.43 19.55 0.90
N ILE A 423 20.48 20.08 1.51
CA ILE A 423 20.46 20.64 2.88
C ILE A 423 19.41 21.74 2.96
N LEU A 424 19.36 22.63 1.96
CA LEU A 424 18.37 23.73 1.88
C LEU A 424 16.95 23.21 2.01
N GLU A 425 16.58 22.22 1.19
CA GLU A 425 15.24 21.65 1.18
C GLU A 425 14.93 20.87 2.46
N ASN A 426 15.93 20.20 3.04
CA ASN A 426 15.75 19.55 4.32
C ASN A 426 15.43 20.53 5.45
N ILE A 427 16.06 21.70 5.51
CA ILE A 427 15.73 22.72 6.50
C ILE A 427 14.37 23.37 6.18
N ARG A 428 14.07 23.62 4.88
CA ARG A 428 12.80 24.20 4.42
C ARG A 428 11.56 23.38 4.81
N LEU A 429 11.71 22.09 5.13
CA LEU A 429 10.61 21.28 5.71
C LEU A 429 10.02 21.89 6.99
N GLY A 430 10.75 22.71 7.72
CA GLY A 430 10.22 23.45 8.88
C GLY A 430 9.09 24.41 8.49
N ARG A 431 9.22 25.08 7.33
CA ARG A 431 8.19 25.96 6.74
C ARG A 431 8.39 26.03 5.23
N GLY A 432 7.47 25.42 4.48
CA GLY A 432 7.60 25.18 3.04
C GLY A 432 7.65 26.43 2.16
N ASP A 433 7.10 27.55 2.62
CA ASP A 433 7.10 28.86 1.94
C ASP A 433 8.28 29.77 2.34
N ALA A 434 9.23 29.26 3.14
CA ALA A 434 10.38 30.04 3.61
C ALA A 434 11.33 30.39 2.46
N THR A 435 11.81 31.65 2.48
CA THR A 435 12.84 32.12 1.56
C THR A 435 14.19 31.46 1.86
N GLU A 436 15.13 31.57 0.92
CA GLU A 436 16.48 31.02 1.14
C GLU A 436 17.21 31.74 2.27
N GLU A 437 16.99 33.07 2.42
CA GLU A 437 17.55 33.88 3.50
C GLU A 437 17.05 33.40 4.87
N GLU A 438 15.76 33.12 5.02
CA GLU A 438 15.18 32.58 6.26
C GLU A 438 15.74 31.20 6.60
N VAL A 439 15.95 30.36 5.59
CA VAL A 439 16.57 29.03 5.77
C VAL A 439 18.03 29.17 6.23
N ARG A 440 18.79 30.09 5.62
CA ARG A 440 20.19 30.40 6.02
C ARG A 440 20.26 30.93 7.45
N GLU A 441 19.34 31.80 7.84
CA GLU A 441 19.28 32.33 9.21
C GLU A 441 18.93 31.23 10.22
N ALA A 442 17.98 30.34 9.92
CA ALA A 442 17.67 29.18 10.76
C ALA A 442 18.90 28.26 10.91
N ALA A 443 19.63 28.03 9.83
CA ALA A 443 20.87 27.24 9.84
C ALA A 443 21.96 27.91 10.69
N ARG A 444 22.08 29.23 10.62
CA ARG A 444 23.02 30.01 11.46
C ARG A 444 22.69 29.85 12.94
N LEU A 445 21.43 30.03 13.32
CA LEU A 445 20.96 29.89 14.70
C LEU A 445 21.15 28.46 15.25
N ALA A 446 21.11 27.47 14.37
CA ALA A 446 21.34 26.05 14.70
C ALA A 446 22.83 25.63 14.63
N ASN A 447 23.77 26.59 14.49
CA ASN A 447 25.19 26.30 14.33
C ASN A 447 25.51 25.32 13.20
N CYS A 448 24.80 25.43 12.03
CA CYS A 448 25.02 24.58 10.88
C CYS A 448 26.05 25.13 9.88
N LEU A 449 26.33 26.46 9.88
CA LEU A 449 27.13 27.08 8.84
C LEU A 449 28.56 26.52 8.78
N ASP A 450 29.14 26.17 9.92
CA ASP A 450 30.51 25.67 10.05
C ASP A 450 30.80 24.37 9.26
N PHE A 451 29.81 23.53 9.08
CA PHE A 451 29.95 22.34 8.26
C PHE A 451 29.37 22.52 6.85
N ILE A 452 28.27 23.28 6.69
CA ILE A 452 27.64 23.50 5.38
C ILE A 452 28.62 24.23 4.43
N GLU A 453 29.35 25.25 4.93
CA GLU A 453 30.31 26.01 4.14
C GLU A 453 31.56 25.20 3.71
N LYS A 454 31.82 24.06 4.37
CA LYS A 454 32.90 23.16 3.98
C LYS A 454 32.50 22.16 2.87
N LEU A 455 31.20 22.00 2.62
CA LEU A 455 30.71 21.12 1.58
C LEU A 455 30.84 21.76 0.19
N PRO A 456 31.14 20.98 -0.87
CA PRO A 456 31.41 21.50 -2.20
C PRO A 456 30.31 22.41 -2.77
N ASP A 457 29.04 22.05 -2.55
CA ASP A 457 27.88 22.78 -3.05
C ASP A 457 27.13 23.53 -1.94
N GLY A 458 27.71 23.64 -0.73
CA GLY A 458 27.12 24.33 0.40
C GLY A 458 25.71 23.87 0.71
N PHE A 459 24.73 24.78 0.75
CA PHE A 459 23.31 24.48 0.98
C PHE A 459 22.67 23.60 -0.11
N GLN A 460 23.23 23.58 -1.32
CA GLN A 460 22.72 22.76 -2.44
C GLN A 460 23.28 21.33 -2.42
N THR A 461 24.17 21.01 -1.48
CA THR A 461 24.71 19.67 -1.32
C THR A 461 23.58 18.67 -1.05
N ARG A 462 23.51 17.60 -1.85
CA ARG A 462 22.64 16.45 -1.61
C ARG A 462 23.27 15.55 -0.56
N ILE A 463 22.48 15.12 0.42
CA ILE A 463 22.99 14.45 1.62
C ILE A 463 22.75 12.92 1.63
N GLY A 464 22.36 12.37 0.49
CA GLY A 464 22.11 10.93 0.39
C GLY A 464 20.87 10.45 1.16
N GLU A 465 20.68 9.14 1.18
CA GLU A 465 19.56 8.53 1.88
C GLU A 465 19.74 8.67 3.40
N ASN A 466 18.72 9.22 4.06
CA ASN A 466 18.71 9.54 5.50
C ASN A 466 19.93 10.34 5.98
N GLY A 467 20.55 11.12 5.10
CA GLY A 467 21.72 11.93 5.44
C GLY A 467 22.97 11.09 5.73
N ALA A 468 23.18 9.98 4.99
CA ALA A 468 24.30 9.06 5.18
C ALA A 468 25.68 9.73 5.11
N GLU A 469 25.79 10.86 4.40
CA GLU A 469 27.03 11.64 4.25
C GLU A 469 27.31 12.60 5.42
N LEU A 470 26.39 12.71 6.39
CA LEU A 470 26.50 13.60 7.54
C LEU A 470 26.74 12.85 8.84
N SER A 471 27.51 13.44 9.74
CA SER A 471 27.67 12.93 11.10
C SER A 471 26.35 13.04 11.90
N GLY A 472 26.22 12.26 12.97
CA GLY A 472 25.05 12.32 13.85
C GLY A 472 24.76 13.71 14.40
N GLY A 473 25.81 14.46 14.76
CA GLY A 473 25.69 15.84 15.27
C GLY A 473 25.24 16.84 14.20
N GLU A 474 25.68 16.70 12.96
CA GLU A 474 25.25 17.52 11.83
C GLU A 474 23.78 17.27 11.50
N ARG A 475 23.36 16.00 11.44
CA ARG A 475 21.94 15.66 11.27
C ARG A 475 21.07 16.27 12.37
N GLN A 476 21.51 16.19 13.64
CA GLN A 476 20.78 16.76 14.76
C GLN A 476 20.65 18.29 14.66
N ARG A 477 21.72 18.99 14.26
CA ARG A 477 21.67 20.44 14.04
C ARG A 477 20.72 20.84 12.91
N LEU A 478 20.63 20.05 11.83
CA LEU A 478 19.63 20.27 10.79
C LEU A 478 18.20 20.12 11.32
N SER A 479 17.94 19.16 12.20
CA SER A 479 16.64 19.03 12.87
C SER A 479 16.29 20.23 13.75
N ILE A 480 17.29 20.78 14.46
CA ILE A 480 17.13 22.01 15.25
C ILE A 480 16.89 23.22 14.32
N ALA A 481 17.56 23.29 13.16
CA ALA A 481 17.32 24.35 12.16
C ALA A 481 15.86 24.31 11.64
N ARG A 482 15.29 23.11 11.41
CA ARG A 482 13.86 22.96 11.10
C ARG A 482 12.96 23.56 12.19
N ALA A 483 13.30 23.34 13.47
CA ALA A 483 12.52 23.87 14.59
C ALA A 483 12.63 25.40 14.68
N PHE A 484 13.81 25.99 14.42
CA PHE A 484 13.97 27.43 14.30
C PHE A 484 13.13 28.02 13.18
N LEU A 485 13.18 27.43 12.00
CA LEU A 485 12.46 27.90 10.82
C LEU A 485 10.94 27.81 11.01
N LYS A 486 10.46 26.77 11.68
CA LYS A 486 9.04 26.57 11.98
C LYS A 486 8.49 27.58 12.97
N ASP A 487 9.32 28.02 13.93
CA ASP A 487 9.01 29.05 14.92
C ASP A 487 7.69 28.81 15.68
N ALA A 488 7.43 27.57 16.07
CA ALA A 488 6.20 27.18 16.73
C ALA A 488 6.15 27.61 18.22
N PRO A 489 4.96 27.92 18.77
CA PRO A 489 4.79 28.30 20.17
C PRO A 489 4.97 27.16 21.17
N ILE A 490 4.78 25.89 20.73
CA ILE A 490 5.06 24.71 21.55
C ILE A 490 6.26 23.98 20.98
N LEU A 491 7.23 23.64 21.83
CA LEU A 491 8.46 22.96 21.47
C LEU A 491 8.59 21.65 22.25
N LEU A 492 8.68 20.54 21.53
CA LEU A 492 8.88 19.20 22.09
C LEU A 492 10.29 18.70 21.77
N LEU A 493 11.07 18.38 22.80
CA LEU A 493 12.47 18.02 22.69
C LEU A 493 12.71 16.62 23.29
N ASP A 494 13.10 15.63 22.47
CA ASP A 494 13.30 14.25 22.88
C ASP A 494 14.79 13.87 22.80
N GLU A 495 15.47 13.77 23.94
CA GLU A 495 16.86 13.28 24.14
C GLU A 495 17.89 13.75 23.07
N ILE A 496 17.95 15.03 22.79
CA ILE A 496 18.61 15.60 21.59
C ILE A 496 20.14 15.41 21.55
N ALA A 497 20.80 15.09 22.67
CA ALA A 497 22.25 15.11 22.77
C ALA A 497 22.85 13.74 23.17
N ALA A 498 22.20 12.63 22.83
CA ALA A 498 22.74 11.30 23.10
C ALA A 498 23.80 10.90 22.04
N ASN A 499 24.92 10.29 22.50
CA ASN A 499 25.97 9.71 21.65
C ASN A 499 26.71 10.65 20.71
N LEU A 500 26.96 11.91 21.12
CA LEU A 500 27.69 12.89 20.34
C LEU A 500 29.06 13.19 20.93
N ASP A 501 29.99 13.63 20.11
CA ASP A 501 31.26 14.17 20.54
C ASP A 501 31.09 15.54 21.26
N ILE A 502 32.03 15.89 22.11
CA ILE A 502 31.96 17.06 23.04
C ILE A 502 31.72 18.36 22.27
N ASP A 503 32.35 18.57 21.11
CA ASP A 503 32.22 19.79 20.33
C ASP A 503 30.84 19.93 19.69
N ASN A 504 30.31 18.85 19.09
CA ASN A 504 28.96 18.83 18.55
C ASN A 504 27.91 18.99 19.66
N GLU A 505 28.14 18.35 20.78
CA GLU A 505 27.26 18.47 21.94
C GLU A 505 27.16 19.92 22.43
N ARG A 506 28.30 20.62 22.57
CA ARG A 506 28.30 22.04 22.98
C ARG A 506 27.51 22.92 22.04
N LYS A 507 27.72 22.76 20.69
CA LYS A 507 27.01 23.52 19.67
C LYS A 507 25.50 23.27 19.69
N ILE A 508 25.08 22.00 19.92
CA ILE A 508 23.69 21.64 20.08
C ILE A 508 23.08 22.29 21.31
N GLN A 509 23.79 22.27 22.45
CA GLN A 509 23.32 22.88 23.70
C GLN A 509 23.18 24.42 23.57
N GLU A 510 24.10 25.07 22.86
CA GLU A 510 24.05 26.52 22.56
C GLU A 510 22.82 26.83 21.68
N SER A 511 22.60 26.03 20.60
CA SER A 511 21.46 26.15 19.70
C SER A 511 20.14 25.94 20.43
N LEU A 512 20.03 24.89 21.26
CA LEU A 512 18.84 24.62 22.07
C LEU A 512 18.56 25.73 23.08
N SER A 513 19.60 26.20 23.79
CA SER A 513 19.46 27.32 24.73
C SER A 513 18.97 28.59 24.03
N SER A 514 19.44 28.86 22.81
CA SER A 514 18.96 29.95 21.96
C SER A 514 17.51 29.73 21.52
N LEU A 515 17.15 28.52 21.11
CA LEU A 515 15.79 28.15 20.69
C LEU A 515 14.78 28.31 21.84
N ILE A 516 15.12 27.87 23.03
CA ILE A 516 14.27 27.97 24.23
C ILE A 516 14.10 29.42 24.69
N ARG A 517 15.19 30.21 24.75
CA ARG A 517 15.17 31.57 25.28
C ARG A 517 14.59 32.62 24.35
N GLY A 518 14.53 32.35 23.06
CA GLY A 518 14.22 33.34 22.02
C GLY A 518 12.82 33.94 22.03
N LYS A 519 11.83 33.28 22.62
CA LYS A 519 10.41 33.72 22.71
C LYS A 519 9.74 33.03 23.90
N ASN A 520 8.57 33.54 24.32
CA ASN A 520 7.71 32.90 25.34
C ASN A 520 7.08 31.62 24.77
N ARG A 521 7.86 30.51 24.70
CA ARG A 521 7.42 29.22 24.19
C ARG A 521 7.14 28.27 25.34
N THR A 522 6.09 27.46 25.18
CA THR A 522 5.86 26.30 26.06
C THR A 522 6.78 25.17 25.60
N VAL A 523 7.68 24.73 26.47
CA VAL A 523 8.70 23.74 26.12
C VAL A 523 8.54 22.49 26.98
N ILE A 524 8.44 21.32 26.36
CA ILE A 524 8.54 20.03 27.04
C ILE A 524 9.85 19.37 26.61
N LEU A 525 10.72 19.12 27.59
CA LEU A 525 12.06 18.58 27.40
C LEU A 525 12.19 17.22 28.05
N ILE A 526 12.59 16.20 27.27
CA ILE A 526 13.12 14.95 27.81
C ILE A 526 14.64 15.02 27.81
N SER A 527 15.27 14.89 28.97
CA SER A 527 16.72 14.91 29.09
C SER A 527 17.17 13.97 30.20
N HIS A 528 18.33 13.35 30.01
CA HIS A 528 19.08 12.63 31.03
C HIS A 528 20.20 13.48 31.65
N ARG A 529 20.39 14.73 31.18
CA ARG A 529 21.45 15.63 31.61
C ARG A 529 20.98 16.54 32.73
N LEU A 530 21.65 16.47 33.85
CA LEU A 530 21.30 17.20 35.06
C LEU A 530 21.21 18.71 34.82
N LYS A 531 22.20 19.29 34.14
CA LYS A 531 22.26 20.75 33.83
C LYS A 531 21.07 21.27 33.02
N SER A 532 20.46 20.45 32.21
CA SER A 532 19.27 20.81 31.44
C SER A 532 18.00 20.71 32.29
N ILE A 533 17.96 19.73 33.17
CA ILE A 533 16.82 19.45 34.06
C ILE A 533 16.74 20.49 35.17
N GLU A 534 17.87 20.88 35.77
CA GLU A 534 17.95 21.90 36.84
C GLU A 534 17.43 23.27 36.44
N LYS A 535 17.44 23.60 35.13
CA LYS A 535 16.95 24.86 34.59
C LYS A 535 15.47 24.89 34.29
N ALA A 536 14.79 23.75 34.39
CA ALA A 536 13.35 23.66 34.15
C ALA A 536 12.55 24.32 35.28
N ASP A 537 11.48 25.02 34.90
CA ASP A 537 10.57 25.65 35.87
C ASP A 537 9.88 24.59 36.73
N ARG A 538 9.46 23.46 36.10
CA ARG A 538 8.97 22.27 36.81
C ARG A 538 9.42 21.01 36.10
N ILE A 539 9.52 19.96 36.90
CA ILE A 539 9.96 18.63 36.47
C ILE A 539 8.88 17.62 36.86
N LEU A 540 8.51 16.76 35.93
CA LEU A 540 7.68 15.58 36.18
C LEU A 540 8.56 14.34 36.20
N VAL A 541 8.47 13.60 37.29
CA VAL A 541 9.13 12.30 37.47
C VAL A 541 8.16 11.19 37.11
N LEU A 542 8.49 10.43 36.07
CA LEU A 542 7.70 9.30 35.61
C LEU A 542 8.36 7.99 36.01
N SER A 543 7.61 7.07 36.58
CA SER A 543 8.09 5.74 36.97
C SER A 543 7.05 4.68 36.62
N SER A 544 7.47 3.65 35.88
CA SER A 544 6.59 2.51 35.48
C SER A 544 5.26 2.93 34.84
N GLY A 545 5.25 4.05 34.12
CA GLY A 545 4.06 4.58 33.42
C GLY A 545 3.14 5.44 34.27
N GLU A 546 3.50 5.72 35.51
CA GLU A 546 2.74 6.55 36.47
C GLU A 546 3.55 7.78 36.88
N VAL A 547 2.87 8.85 37.29
CA VAL A 547 3.51 10.05 37.83
C VAL A 547 3.95 9.81 39.27
N ASP A 548 5.26 9.81 39.56
CA ASP A 548 5.82 9.70 40.89
C ASP A 548 5.72 11.04 41.63
N ALA A 549 6.17 12.12 41.00
CA ALA A 549 6.15 13.45 41.61
C ALA A 549 6.24 14.55 40.54
N VAL A 550 5.75 15.76 40.86
CA VAL A 550 5.92 17.00 40.07
C VAL A 550 6.36 18.11 41.00
N GLY A 551 7.39 18.87 40.61
CA GLY A 551 7.90 20.00 41.39
C GLY A 551 9.16 20.62 40.79
N THR A 552 9.79 21.55 41.52
CA THR A 552 11.10 22.09 41.17
C THR A 552 12.22 21.10 41.50
N HIS A 553 13.41 21.32 41.00
CA HIS A 553 14.60 20.51 41.28
C HIS A 553 14.80 20.30 42.79
N GLU A 554 14.73 21.41 43.56
CA GLU A 554 14.95 21.38 45.02
C GLU A 554 13.85 20.63 45.76
N GLU A 555 12.57 20.78 45.39
CA GLU A 555 11.45 20.07 45.98
C GLU A 555 11.54 18.56 45.74
N LEU A 556 11.91 18.17 44.51
CA LEU A 556 12.00 16.74 44.12
C LEU A 556 13.17 16.03 44.78
N LEU A 557 14.30 16.72 45.00
CA LEU A 557 15.41 16.19 45.76
C LEU A 557 15.03 15.82 47.22
N GLN A 558 13.98 16.48 47.76
CA GLN A 558 13.50 16.18 49.10
C GLN A 558 12.39 15.13 49.14
N ARG A 559 11.57 15.02 48.07
CA ARG A 559 10.32 14.25 48.10
C ARG A 559 10.32 12.97 47.27
N SER A 560 11.09 12.89 46.16
CA SER A 560 11.10 11.75 45.26
C SER A 560 12.40 10.95 45.37
N LYS A 561 12.30 9.71 45.85
CA LYS A 561 13.42 8.76 45.83
C LYS A 561 13.86 8.38 44.42
N VAL A 562 12.90 8.33 43.49
CA VAL A 562 13.18 8.06 42.06
C VAL A 562 14.04 9.16 41.48
N TYR A 563 13.70 10.42 41.77
CA TYR A 563 14.47 11.58 41.32
C TYR A 563 15.87 11.64 41.92
N GLN A 564 15.99 11.42 43.25
CA GLN A 564 17.28 11.36 43.94
C GLN A 564 18.23 10.36 43.29
N ASN A 565 17.73 9.15 43.02
CA ASN A 565 18.53 8.10 42.35
C ASN A 565 18.92 8.46 40.92
N LEU A 566 18.05 9.18 40.17
CA LEU A 566 18.36 9.65 38.81
C LEU A 566 19.47 10.72 38.86
N VAL A 567 19.38 11.66 39.75
CA VAL A 567 20.39 12.74 39.93
C VAL A 567 21.73 12.14 40.33
N GLU A 568 21.76 11.20 41.28
CA GLU A 568 23.00 10.52 41.72
C GLU A 568 23.66 9.77 40.55
N LYS A 569 22.89 9.00 39.79
CA LYS A 569 23.39 8.29 38.63
C LYS A 569 23.91 9.24 37.56
N SER A 570 23.24 10.37 37.32
CA SER A 570 23.66 11.39 36.35
C SER A 570 24.97 12.05 36.75
N ARG A 571 25.16 12.37 38.05
CA ARG A 571 26.42 12.89 38.59
C ARG A 571 27.58 11.92 38.44
N LEU A 572 27.35 10.65 38.78
CA LEU A 572 28.37 9.60 38.61
C LEU A 572 28.76 9.46 37.13
N ALA A 573 27.79 9.48 36.21
CA ALA A 573 28.08 9.39 34.79
C ALA A 573 28.88 10.61 34.25
N GLU A 574 28.63 11.81 34.75
CA GLU A 574 29.39 13.02 34.40
C GLU A 574 30.84 12.96 35.01
N GLU A 575 31.04 12.34 36.17
CA GLU A 575 32.38 12.16 36.79
C GLU A 575 33.22 11.09 36.08
N PHE A 576 32.61 10.06 35.48
CA PHE A 576 33.31 9.01 34.71
C PHE A 576 33.62 9.37 33.27
N SER A 577 33.11 10.48 32.76
CA SER A 577 33.35 10.95 31.35
C SER A 577 34.62 11.79 31.21
N TYR A 578 35.56 11.78 32.19
CA TYR A 578 36.87 12.42 32.11
C TYR A 578 38.01 11.45 32.19
#